data_ff48523e8b4281c15fe76047dc489863
#
_entry.id   ff48523e8b4281c15fe76047dc489863
#
_cell.length_a   1.000
_cell.length_b   1.000
_cell.length_c   1.000
_cell.angle_alpha   90.00
_cell.angle_beta   90.00
_cell.angle_gamma   90.00
#
_symmetry.space_group_name_H-M   'P 1'
#
loop_
_entity.id
_entity.type
_entity.pdbx_description
1 polymer ?
#
loop_
_entity_poly.entity_id
_entity_poly.type
_entity_poly.pdbx_seq_one_letter_code
_entity_poly.pdbx_strand_id
1 'polypeptide(L)'
;PGALDLEIERQKLAAKIQNGAHFVQTQPIYDLEQAKRYIDKMSEFDVPIMLGLIPLKSFKMATYLHEKVPGINLTQEILDRMEKGGKEAGTEIAIETLEQIKKMAAGVHIMPLNDIDTTLYIIDHV
;
A
#
# COMPACT_ATOMS: atom_id res chain seq x y z
N PRO A 1 0.85 5.57 7.11
CA PRO A 1 0.73 6.11 5.77
C PRO A 1 -0.75 6.15 5.39
N GLY A 2 -1.13 7.10 4.60
CA GLY A 2 -2.55 7.35 4.38
C GLY A 2 -3.18 8.25 5.42
N ALA A 3 -2.49 8.52 6.52
CA ALA A 3 -2.94 9.50 7.49
C ALA A 3 -2.72 10.91 6.97
N LEU A 4 -3.62 11.82 7.36
CA LEU A 4 -3.52 13.22 6.93
C LEU A 4 -2.34 13.94 7.59
N ASP A 5 -1.93 13.51 8.78
CA ASP A 5 -0.86 14.14 9.54
C ASP A 5 0.30 13.17 9.75
N LEU A 6 1.36 13.36 8.94
CA LEU A 6 2.56 12.53 9.02
C LEU A 6 3.32 12.74 10.33
N GLU A 7 3.22 13.92 10.97
CA GLU A 7 3.89 14.14 12.24
C GLU A 7 3.28 13.30 13.35
N ILE A 8 1.95 13.18 13.38
CA ILE A 8 1.27 12.29 14.33
C ILE A 8 1.70 10.85 14.09
N GLU A 9 1.77 10.42 12.83
CA GLU A 9 2.23 9.07 12.49
C GLU A 9 3.68 8.85 12.93
N ARG A 10 4.55 9.86 12.77
CA ARG A 10 5.93 9.79 13.24
C ARG A 10 6.00 9.59 14.75
N GLN A 11 5.20 10.35 15.51
CA GLN A 11 5.16 10.23 16.96
C GLN A 11 4.67 8.85 17.40
N LYS A 12 3.66 8.32 16.73
CA LYS A 12 3.16 6.96 17.01
C LYS A 12 4.24 5.92 16.75
N LEU A 13 4.97 6.05 15.65
CA LEU A 13 6.04 5.12 15.32
C LEU A 13 7.18 5.19 16.33
N ALA A 14 7.58 6.40 16.74
CA ALA A 14 8.60 6.58 17.76
C ALA A 14 8.22 5.85 19.06
N ALA A 15 6.97 5.97 19.48
CA ALA A 15 6.47 5.28 20.68
C ALA A 15 6.52 3.75 20.53
N LYS A 16 6.15 3.23 19.35
CA LYS A 16 6.21 1.79 19.09
C LYS A 16 7.63 1.26 19.11
N ILE A 17 8.58 2.01 18.57
CA ILE A 17 10.00 1.62 18.57
C ILE A 17 10.53 1.60 20.00
N GLN A 18 10.20 2.59 20.82
CA GLN A 18 10.57 2.59 22.24
C GLN A 18 10.03 1.38 22.98
N ASN A 19 8.89 0.84 22.53
CA ASN A 19 8.27 -0.34 23.11
C ASN A 19 8.69 -1.65 22.44
N GLY A 20 9.74 -1.63 21.61
CA GLY A 20 10.36 -2.84 21.06
C GLY A 20 9.95 -3.23 19.65
N ALA A 21 9.34 -2.34 18.88
CA ALA A 21 9.01 -2.66 17.49
C ALA A 21 10.28 -2.83 16.65
N HIS A 22 10.34 -3.91 15.85
CA HIS A 22 11.49 -4.23 15.00
C HIS A 22 11.26 -3.95 13.52
N PHE A 23 10.00 -3.79 13.11
CA PHE A 23 9.63 -3.46 11.73
C PHE A 23 8.25 -2.82 11.73
N VAL A 24 7.88 -2.22 10.59
CA VAL A 24 6.59 -1.54 10.42
C VAL A 24 5.88 -2.12 9.21
N GLN A 25 4.59 -2.41 9.37
CA GLN A 25 3.68 -2.74 8.27
C GLN A 25 2.66 -1.63 8.16
N THR A 26 2.42 -1.14 6.93
CA THR A 26 1.49 -0.03 6.71
C THR A 26 0.13 -0.53 6.24
N GLN A 27 -0.85 0.38 6.24
CA GLN A 27 -2.09 0.18 5.50
C GLN A 27 -1.79 0.06 4.00
N PRO A 28 -2.74 -0.47 3.20
CA PRO A 28 -2.56 -0.50 1.75
C PRO A 28 -2.32 0.90 1.18
N ILE A 29 -1.33 1.00 0.32
CA ILE A 29 -0.96 2.26 -0.32
C ILE A 29 -0.99 2.07 -1.84
N TYR A 30 -1.71 2.95 -2.53
CA TYR A 30 -1.83 2.94 -3.98
C TYR A 30 -1.25 4.21 -4.60
N ASP A 31 -1.07 5.26 -3.81
CA ASP A 31 -0.48 6.52 -4.25
C ASP A 31 1.01 6.50 -3.93
N LEU A 32 1.83 6.38 -4.98
CA LEU A 32 3.28 6.26 -4.84
C LEU A 32 3.91 7.53 -4.26
N GLU A 33 3.33 8.70 -4.52
CA GLU A 33 3.79 9.95 -3.91
C GLU A 33 3.56 9.94 -2.40
N GLN A 34 2.42 9.44 -1.97
CA GLN A 34 2.12 9.29 -0.55
C GLN A 34 3.08 8.29 0.11
N ALA A 35 3.36 7.17 -0.56
CA ALA A 35 4.30 6.18 -0.07
C ALA A 35 5.69 6.78 0.12
N LYS A 36 6.16 7.53 -0.87
CA LYS A 36 7.46 8.17 -0.81
C LYS A 36 7.55 9.18 0.33
N ARG A 37 6.53 10.02 0.49
CA ARG A 37 6.50 10.99 1.59
C ARG A 37 6.54 10.30 2.95
N TYR A 38 5.81 9.20 3.10
CA TYR A 38 5.83 8.45 4.35
C TYR A 38 7.21 7.87 4.64
N ILE A 39 7.83 7.24 3.65
CA ILE A 39 9.15 6.63 3.82
C ILE A 39 10.19 7.72 4.16
N ASP A 40 10.16 8.85 3.46
CA ASP A 40 11.09 9.95 3.72
C ASP A 40 10.92 10.51 5.14
N LYS A 41 9.66 10.68 5.58
CA LYS A 41 9.37 11.20 6.92
C LYS A 41 9.83 10.23 8.01
N MET A 42 9.73 8.92 7.76
CA MET A 42 10.08 7.89 8.74
C MET A 42 11.54 7.43 8.62
N SER A 43 12.32 8.03 7.72
CA SER A 43 13.71 7.63 7.48
C SER A 43 14.64 7.85 8.66
N GLU A 44 14.27 8.69 9.62
CA GLU A 44 15.05 8.89 10.85
C GLU A 44 15.06 7.66 11.75
N PHE A 45 14.11 6.76 11.59
CA PHE A 45 14.04 5.53 12.36
C PHE A 45 14.72 4.40 11.59
N ASP A 46 15.59 3.68 12.26
CA ASP A 46 16.33 2.57 11.66
C ASP A 46 15.53 1.27 11.80
N VAL A 47 14.34 1.25 11.18
CA VAL A 47 13.48 0.06 11.15
C VAL A 47 12.99 -0.18 9.73
N PRO A 48 12.91 -1.45 9.30
CA PRO A 48 12.36 -1.76 7.98
C PRO A 48 10.87 -1.38 7.89
N ILE A 49 10.49 -0.77 6.77
CA ILE A 49 9.09 -0.42 6.48
C ILE A 49 8.59 -1.32 5.37
N MET A 50 7.53 -2.06 5.65
CA MET A 50 6.85 -2.92 4.70
C MET A 50 5.55 -2.25 4.29
N LEU A 51 5.46 -1.85 3.03
CA LEU A 51 4.25 -1.19 2.51
C LEU A 51 3.18 -2.23 2.21
N GLY A 52 1.95 -1.91 2.59
CA GLY A 52 0.82 -2.79 2.37
C GLY A 52 0.25 -2.65 0.95
N LEU A 53 -0.28 -3.74 0.42
CA LEU A 53 -0.98 -3.76 -0.87
C LEU A 53 -2.11 -4.76 -0.82
N ILE A 54 -3.29 -4.35 -1.31
CA ILE A 54 -4.40 -5.26 -1.55
C ILE A 54 -4.63 -5.28 -3.07
N PRO A 55 -4.52 -6.45 -3.73
CA PRO A 55 -4.88 -6.53 -5.14
C PRO A 55 -6.36 -6.20 -5.32
N LEU A 56 -6.66 -5.25 -6.20
CA LEU A 56 -8.03 -4.82 -6.45
C LEU A 56 -8.73 -5.84 -7.35
N LYS A 57 -9.93 -6.27 -6.96
CA LYS A 57 -10.68 -7.30 -7.68
C LYS A 57 -11.77 -6.73 -8.58
N SER A 58 -12.27 -5.52 -8.26
CA SER A 58 -13.38 -4.92 -8.98
C SER A 58 -13.40 -3.41 -8.76
N PHE A 59 -14.10 -2.72 -9.64
CA PHE A 59 -14.34 -1.29 -9.48
C PHE A 59 -15.13 -1.00 -8.20
N LYS A 60 -16.08 -1.84 -7.88
CA LYS A 60 -16.89 -1.69 -6.65
C LYS A 60 -15.99 -1.75 -5.41
N MET A 61 -15.05 -2.70 -5.37
CA MET A 61 -14.09 -2.81 -4.27
C MET A 61 -13.19 -1.58 -4.21
N ALA A 62 -12.68 -1.12 -5.35
CA ALA A 62 -11.83 0.07 -5.40
C ALA A 62 -12.57 1.31 -4.88
N THR A 63 -13.80 1.50 -5.32
CA THR A 63 -14.63 2.61 -4.86
C THR A 63 -14.89 2.54 -3.36
N TYR A 64 -15.20 1.36 -2.85
CA TYR A 64 -15.41 1.15 -1.41
C TYR A 64 -14.17 1.52 -0.60
N LEU A 65 -13.00 1.04 -1.02
CA LEU A 65 -11.76 1.35 -0.30
C LEU A 65 -11.47 2.84 -0.31
N HIS A 66 -11.66 3.48 -1.46
CA HIS A 66 -11.39 4.91 -1.60
C HIS A 66 -12.34 5.78 -0.76
N GLU A 67 -13.64 5.45 -0.75
CA GLU A 67 -14.66 6.28 -0.11
C GLU A 67 -14.90 5.95 1.36
N LYS A 68 -14.79 4.67 1.74
CA LYS A 68 -15.25 4.20 3.05
C LYS A 68 -14.14 3.83 4.03
N VAL A 69 -12.92 3.60 3.56
CA VAL A 69 -11.82 3.20 4.44
C VAL A 69 -10.89 4.38 4.67
N PRO A 70 -10.82 4.92 5.90
CA PRO A 70 -9.96 6.06 6.18
C PRO A 70 -8.50 5.74 5.89
N GLY A 71 -7.81 6.70 5.27
CA GLY A 71 -6.39 6.59 4.98
C GLY A 71 -6.05 5.87 3.68
N ILE A 72 -7.01 5.23 3.01
CA ILE A 72 -6.79 4.62 1.71
C ILE A 72 -7.27 5.59 0.62
N ASN A 73 -6.33 6.04 -0.21
CA ASN A 73 -6.62 6.97 -1.30
C ASN A 73 -6.19 6.35 -2.62
N LEU A 74 -7.12 6.24 -3.55
CA LEU A 74 -6.84 5.78 -4.91
C LEU A 74 -6.78 6.98 -5.84
N THR A 75 -5.85 6.96 -6.78
CA THR A 75 -5.77 8.02 -7.79
C THR A 75 -6.92 7.88 -8.77
N GLN A 76 -7.27 8.96 -9.46
CA GLN A 76 -8.31 8.91 -10.48
C GLN A 76 -7.93 7.94 -11.61
N GLU A 77 -6.64 7.88 -11.95
CA GLU A 77 -6.15 6.92 -12.94
C GLU A 77 -6.47 5.48 -12.55
N ILE A 78 -6.23 5.11 -11.29
CA ILE A 78 -6.53 3.76 -10.80
C ILE A 78 -8.02 3.47 -10.86
N LEU A 79 -8.84 4.42 -10.41
CA LEU A 79 -10.29 4.25 -10.44
C LEU A 79 -10.80 4.07 -11.88
N ASP A 80 -10.30 4.87 -12.82
CA ASP A 80 -10.68 4.77 -14.22
C ASP A 80 -10.25 3.42 -14.83
N ARG A 81 -9.06 2.95 -14.52
CA ARG A 81 -8.56 1.65 -14.99
C ARG A 81 -9.41 0.51 -14.44
N MET A 82 -9.81 0.59 -13.18
CA MET A 82 -10.65 -0.44 -12.56
C MET A 82 -12.06 -0.46 -13.16
N GLU A 83 -12.60 0.70 -13.47
CA GLU A 83 -13.93 0.79 -14.11
C GLU A 83 -13.93 0.09 -15.47
N LYS A 84 -12.85 0.24 -16.23
CA LYS A 84 -12.74 -0.31 -17.58
C LYS A 84 -12.30 -1.77 -17.62
N GLY A 85 -11.38 -2.17 -16.74
CA GLY A 85 -10.68 -3.45 -16.84
C GLY A 85 -10.96 -4.45 -15.72
N GLY A 86 -11.62 -4.07 -14.66
CA GLY A 86 -11.98 -4.97 -13.57
C GLY A 86 -10.79 -5.69 -12.95
N LYS A 87 -10.93 -6.99 -12.70
CA LYS A 87 -9.91 -7.80 -12.00
C LYS A 87 -8.56 -7.82 -12.73
N GLU A 88 -8.56 -7.87 -14.05
CA GLU A 88 -7.32 -7.88 -14.82
C GLU A 88 -6.56 -6.56 -14.64
N ALA A 89 -7.27 -5.43 -14.69
CA ALA A 89 -6.67 -4.14 -14.44
C ALA A 89 -6.11 -4.07 -13.01
N GLY A 90 -6.84 -4.60 -12.03
CA GLY A 90 -6.38 -4.65 -10.64
C GLY A 90 -5.09 -5.43 -10.48
N THR A 91 -4.96 -6.56 -11.17
CA THR A 91 -3.73 -7.36 -11.16
C THR A 91 -2.57 -6.58 -11.78
N GLU A 92 -2.78 -5.93 -12.91
CA GLU A 92 -1.76 -5.10 -13.55
C GLU A 92 -1.33 -3.94 -12.66
N ILE A 93 -2.28 -3.26 -12.03
CA ILE A 93 -2.00 -2.16 -11.10
C ILE A 93 -1.15 -2.67 -9.93
N ALA A 94 -1.48 -3.84 -9.38
CA ALA A 94 -0.72 -4.43 -8.29
C ALA A 94 0.72 -4.70 -8.70
N ILE A 95 0.94 -5.27 -9.87
CA ILE A 95 2.29 -5.56 -10.37
C ILE A 95 3.08 -4.27 -10.58
N GLU A 96 2.49 -3.27 -11.23
CA GLU A 96 3.13 -1.97 -11.44
C GLU A 96 3.49 -1.29 -10.12
N THR A 97 2.57 -1.33 -9.15
CA THR A 97 2.78 -0.73 -7.84
C THR A 97 3.92 -1.44 -7.11
N LEU A 98 3.95 -2.77 -7.13
CA LEU A 98 5.02 -3.54 -6.51
C LEU A 98 6.37 -3.25 -7.13
N GLU A 99 6.45 -3.10 -8.45
CA GLU A 99 7.70 -2.77 -9.12
C GLU A 99 8.27 -1.45 -8.61
N GLN A 100 7.43 -0.47 -8.31
CA GLN A 100 7.88 0.80 -7.76
C GLN A 100 8.21 0.69 -6.27
N ILE A 101 7.40 -0.02 -5.50
CA ILE A 101 7.62 -0.20 -4.06
C ILE A 101 8.94 -0.92 -3.79
N LYS A 102 9.31 -1.90 -4.60
CA LYS A 102 10.58 -2.63 -4.46
C LYS A 102 11.79 -1.69 -4.47
N LYS A 103 11.67 -0.55 -5.12
CA LYS A 103 12.76 0.42 -5.24
C LYS A 103 12.87 1.34 -4.03
N MET A 104 11.84 1.46 -3.22
CA MET A 104 11.80 2.46 -2.15
C MET A 104 11.58 1.90 -0.75
N ALA A 105 11.08 0.68 -0.60
CA ALA A 105 10.76 0.11 0.70
C ALA A 105 11.55 -1.16 0.98
N ALA A 106 11.66 -1.54 2.25
CA ALA A 106 12.34 -2.76 2.66
C ALA A 106 11.58 -4.00 2.22
N GLY A 107 10.26 -3.92 2.07
CA GLY A 107 9.43 -5.03 1.63
C GLY A 107 7.99 -4.64 1.38
N VAL A 108 7.19 -5.61 1.00
CA VAL A 108 5.77 -5.44 0.71
C VAL A 108 4.97 -6.47 1.49
N HIS A 109 3.85 -6.04 2.05
CA HIS A 109 2.88 -6.91 2.68
C HIS A 109 1.64 -6.99 1.80
N ILE A 110 1.43 -8.12 1.14
CA ILE A 110 0.28 -8.32 0.27
C ILE A 110 -0.85 -8.97 1.07
N MET A 111 -2.03 -8.37 1.03
CA MET A 111 -3.23 -8.89 1.69
C MET A 111 -4.11 -9.55 0.64
N PRO A 112 -4.18 -10.90 0.59
CA PRO A 112 -4.84 -11.58 -0.52
C PRO A 112 -6.37 -11.55 -0.47
N LEU A 113 -6.98 -11.32 0.68
CA LEU A 113 -8.44 -11.30 0.86
C LEU A 113 -9.14 -12.50 0.19
N ASN A 114 -8.67 -13.70 0.52
CA ASN A 114 -9.18 -14.99 0.00
C ASN A 114 -8.90 -15.25 -1.49
N ASP A 115 -8.03 -14.44 -2.12
CA ASP A 115 -7.63 -14.66 -3.51
C ASP A 115 -6.13 -14.98 -3.59
N ILE A 116 -5.78 -16.18 -3.15
CA ILE A 116 -4.39 -16.64 -3.11
C ILE A 116 -3.83 -16.81 -4.52
N ASP A 117 -4.64 -17.27 -5.46
CA ASP A 117 -4.18 -17.51 -6.84
C ASP A 117 -3.70 -16.22 -7.51
N THR A 118 -4.46 -15.12 -7.38
CA THR A 118 -4.04 -13.81 -7.89
C THR A 118 -2.78 -13.33 -7.22
N THR A 119 -2.67 -13.52 -5.89
CA THR A 119 -1.49 -13.13 -5.14
C THR A 119 -0.25 -13.87 -5.63
N LEU A 120 -0.35 -15.17 -5.84
CA LEU A 120 0.76 -15.97 -6.37
C LEU A 120 1.15 -15.52 -7.77
N TYR A 121 0.18 -15.23 -8.63
CA TYR A 121 0.43 -14.71 -9.96
C TYR A 121 1.23 -13.40 -9.89
N ILE A 122 0.82 -12.48 -9.02
CA ILE A 122 1.51 -11.20 -8.85
C ILE A 122 2.95 -11.42 -8.41
N ILE A 123 3.17 -12.27 -7.42
CA ILE A 123 4.52 -12.57 -6.90
C ILE A 123 5.42 -13.12 -8.01
N ASP A 124 4.89 -14.00 -8.86
CA ASP A 124 5.67 -14.63 -9.93
C ASP A 124 6.01 -13.65 -11.05
N HIS A 125 5.31 -12.53 -11.18
CA HIS A 125 5.47 -11.56 -12.26
C HIS A 125 6.16 -10.26 -11.83
N VAL A 126 6.65 -10.19 -10.62
CA VAL A 126 7.35 -8.99 -10.10
C VAL A 126 8.85 -9.18 -10.01
#